data_dd2c460126d43a08123e972f47e7a6b9
#
_entry.id   dd2c460126d43a08123e972f47e7a6b9
#
_cell.length_a   1.000
_cell.length_b   1.000
_cell.length_c   1.000
_cell.angle_alpha   90.00
_cell.angle_beta   90.00
_cell.angle_gamma   90.00
#
_symmetry.space_group_name_H-M   'P 1'
#
loop_
_entity.id
_entity.type
_entity.pdbx_description
1 polymer ?
#
loop_
_entity_poly.entity_id
_entity_poly.type
_entity_poly.pdbx_seq_one_letter_code
_entity_poly.pdbx_strand_id
1 'polypeptide(L)'
;MEKIFISIASCRERFLEQTVLSAFHNAKNPENVYIGIFNVVIDDQPFKCALKNVKVENCFLNKPPGLGFSRKKAIDLCPADAEYILQIDAHMIFENNWDESLICAIKDIEKQYDKSIITIISPNWQIGENNSVVVLPFGVVDPLNIKENKSFFPPIVAYNSIENSINHSYPQTWGYASDWSNNLFMETKSISGCLTFSRKKMFQEIEHDERCHWGADEGVFAMRAWTRGYKIFTIRKTIAYHLNKDKNYRKIEKDWRDHLNLLDNPFNFTYHTIKNIFLGKETGKYAAPNIDSLKKYQEFCNFDFNKFYDILDLRN
;
A
#
# COMPACT_ATOMS: atom_id res chain seq x y z
N MET A 1 5.53 -25.10 5.51
CA MET A 1 6.09 -23.93 4.82
C MET A 1 5.13 -22.77 5.00
N GLU A 2 5.64 -21.58 5.18
CA GLU A 2 4.85 -20.40 5.45
C GLU A 2 4.08 -19.95 4.22
N LYS A 3 2.79 -19.64 4.39
CA LYS A 3 1.91 -19.25 3.30
C LYS A 3 1.73 -17.73 3.27
N ILE A 4 1.92 -17.15 2.10
CA ILE A 4 1.70 -15.72 1.83
C ILE A 4 0.39 -15.56 1.06
N PHE A 5 -0.46 -14.69 1.56
CA PHE A 5 -1.63 -14.21 0.85
C PHE A 5 -1.37 -12.82 0.28
N ILE A 6 -1.44 -12.66 -1.03
CA ILE A 6 -1.38 -11.35 -1.70
C ILE A 6 -2.79 -10.79 -1.78
N SER A 7 -2.98 -9.58 -1.25
CA SER A 7 -4.23 -8.83 -1.28
C SER A 7 -4.15 -7.73 -2.32
N ILE A 8 -5.06 -7.74 -3.30
CA ILE A 8 -5.11 -6.80 -4.41
C ILE A 8 -6.48 -6.14 -4.49
N ALA A 9 -6.53 -4.82 -4.29
CA ALA A 9 -7.69 -4.00 -4.65
C ALA A 9 -7.52 -3.49 -6.08
N SER A 10 -8.48 -3.73 -6.95
CA SER A 10 -8.42 -3.41 -8.37
C SER A 10 -9.68 -2.67 -8.83
N CYS A 11 -9.49 -1.72 -9.76
CA CYS A 11 -10.59 -1.04 -10.46
C CYS A 11 -10.08 -0.59 -11.84
N ARG A 12 -10.68 -1.08 -12.93
CA ARG A 12 -10.29 -0.72 -14.31
C ARG A 12 -8.81 -0.90 -14.61
N GLU A 13 -8.20 -1.95 -14.05
CA GLU A 13 -6.76 -2.16 -14.12
C GLU A 13 -6.36 -3.08 -15.26
N ARG A 14 -5.58 -2.54 -16.21
CA ARG A 14 -5.13 -3.25 -17.40
C ARG A 14 -4.05 -4.31 -17.09
N PHE A 15 -3.23 -4.08 -16.07
CA PHE A 15 -2.04 -4.89 -15.78
C PHE A 15 -2.25 -5.91 -14.66
N LEU A 16 -3.51 -6.10 -14.24
CA LEU A 16 -3.87 -7.02 -13.16
C LEU A 16 -3.43 -8.47 -13.46
N GLU A 17 -3.68 -8.96 -14.67
CA GLU A 17 -3.25 -10.30 -15.07
C GLU A 17 -1.72 -10.44 -15.05
N GLN A 18 -1.00 -9.45 -15.57
CA GLN A 18 0.46 -9.42 -15.55
C GLN A 18 1.00 -9.43 -14.11
N THR A 19 0.36 -8.69 -13.20
CA THR A 19 0.72 -8.67 -11.77
C THR A 19 0.57 -10.06 -11.15
N VAL A 20 -0.55 -10.73 -11.41
CA VAL A 20 -0.82 -12.09 -10.92
C VAL A 20 0.21 -13.09 -11.47
N LEU A 21 0.45 -13.06 -12.76
CA LEU A 21 1.42 -13.96 -13.42
C LEU A 21 2.84 -13.72 -12.92
N SER A 22 3.26 -12.45 -12.80
CA SER A 22 4.58 -12.10 -12.28
C SER A 22 4.77 -12.56 -10.85
N ALA A 23 3.75 -12.45 -9.99
CA ALA A 23 3.81 -12.91 -8.61
C ALA A 23 4.11 -14.41 -8.53
N PHE A 24 3.42 -15.25 -9.31
CA PHE A 24 3.66 -16.70 -9.30
C PHE A 24 4.96 -17.12 -9.97
N HIS A 25 5.28 -16.56 -11.15
CA HIS A 25 6.48 -16.95 -11.91
C HIS A 25 7.79 -16.60 -11.19
N ASN A 26 7.77 -15.48 -10.46
CA ASN A 26 8.97 -15.00 -9.76
C ASN A 26 9.04 -15.45 -8.29
N ALA A 27 8.04 -16.16 -7.78
CA ALA A 27 8.09 -16.75 -6.45
C ALA A 27 9.04 -17.96 -6.42
N LYS A 28 9.77 -18.12 -5.30
CA LYS A 28 10.57 -19.30 -5.01
C LYS A 28 9.70 -20.52 -4.74
N ASN A 29 8.57 -20.29 -4.05
CA ASN A 29 7.62 -21.33 -3.59
C ASN A 29 6.20 -20.95 -4.02
N PRO A 30 5.88 -20.99 -5.32
CA PRO A 30 4.60 -20.50 -5.84
C PRO A 30 3.40 -21.30 -5.30
N GLU A 31 3.59 -22.53 -4.85
CA GLU A 31 2.55 -23.38 -4.23
C GLU A 31 2.09 -22.84 -2.87
N ASN A 32 2.90 -22.00 -2.20
CA ASN A 32 2.59 -21.33 -0.93
C ASN A 32 2.07 -19.90 -1.09
N VAL A 33 1.91 -19.44 -2.35
CA VAL A 33 1.36 -18.12 -2.67
C VAL A 33 -0.12 -18.25 -2.99
N TYR A 34 -0.94 -17.43 -2.33
CA TYR A 34 -2.37 -17.27 -2.57
C TYR A 34 -2.65 -15.82 -2.94
N ILE A 35 -3.57 -15.57 -3.85
CA ILE A 35 -3.94 -14.21 -4.25
C ILE A 35 -5.44 -14.02 -4.09
N GLY A 36 -5.82 -12.94 -3.40
CA GLY A 36 -7.20 -12.45 -3.31
C GLY A 36 -7.34 -11.11 -4.03
N ILE A 37 -8.27 -11.06 -4.97
CA ILE A 37 -8.52 -9.88 -5.79
C ILE A 37 -9.94 -9.40 -5.54
N PHE A 38 -10.10 -8.19 -5.00
CA PHE A 38 -11.37 -7.49 -5.01
C PHE A 38 -11.35 -6.50 -6.17
N ASN A 39 -12.12 -6.82 -7.22
CA ASN A 39 -12.14 -6.05 -8.47
C ASN A 39 -13.45 -5.27 -8.60
N VAL A 40 -13.38 -3.96 -8.59
CA VAL A 40 -14.54 -3.08 -8.84
C VAL A 40 -14.75 -2.95 -10.34
N VAL A 41 -15.89 -3.43 -10.81
CA VAL A 41 -16.32 -3.38 -12.23
C VAL A 41 -17.32 -2.23 -12.37
N ILE A 42 -17.00 -1.24 -13.19
CA ILE A 42 -17.87 -0.07 -13.44
C ILE A 42 -18.48 -0.13 -14.84
N ASP A 43 -17.65 -0.18 -15.86
CA ASP A 43 -18.04 -0.22 -17.29
C ASP A 43 -17.10 -1.10 -18.10
N ASP A 44 -16.27 -1.88 -17.44
CA ASP A 44 -15.31 -2.82 -18.01
C ASP A 44 -15.77 -4.28 -17.82
N GLN A 45 -14.99 -5.21 -18.36
CA GLN A 45 -15.28 -6.64 -18.20
C GLN A 45 -14.78 -7.13 -16.83
N PRO A 46 -15.53 -8.04 -16.17
CA PRO A 46 -15.08 -8.65 -14.93
C PRO A 46 -13.78 -9.42 -15.13
N PHE A 47 -12.86 -9.27 -14.21
CA PHE A 47 -11.61 -10.03 -14.23
C PHE A 47 -11.88 -11.51 -13.93
N LYS A 48 -11.24 -12.40 -14.67
CA LYS A 48 -11.32 -13.85 -14.48
C LYS A 48 -9.92 -14.43 -14.42
N CYS A 49 -9.70 -15.33 -13.49
CA CYS A 49 -8.44 -16.06 -13.35
C CYS A 49 -8.74 -17.54 -13.08
N ALA A 50 -8.10 -18.43 -13.83
CA ALA A 50 -8.27 -19.87 -13.70
C ALA A 50 -7.24 -20.54 -12.76
N LEU A 51 -6.28 -19.77 -12.21
CA LEU A 51 -5.26 -20.31 -11.32
C LEU A 51 -5.88 -20.74 -9.98
N LYS A 52 -5.56 -21.94 -9.52
CA LYS A 52 -6.15 -22.59 -8.34
C LYS A 52 -6.02 -21.74 -7.05
N ASN A 53 -4.90 -21.06 -6.92
CA ASN A 53 -4.58 -20.27 -5.71
C ASN A 53 -5.01 -18.80 -5.83
N VAL A 54 -5.87 -18.46 -6.81
CA VAL A 54 -6.39 -17.10 -7.01
C VAL A 54 -7.89 -17.08 -6.75
N LYS A 55 -8.32 -16.23 -5.83
CA LYS A 55 -9.73 -15.94 -5.56
C LYS A 55 -10.07 -14.54 -6.05
N VAL A 56 -11.07 -14.45 -6.92
CA VAL A 56 -11.53 -13.16 -7.47
C VAL A 56 -12.95 -12.90 -7.02
N GLU A 57 -13.18 -11.71 -6.47
CA GLU A 57 -14.51 -11.16 -6.21
C GLU A 57 -14.69 -9.92 -7.09
N ASN A 58 -15.60 -10.03 -8.09
CA ASN A 58 -15.98 -8.90 -8.92
C ASN A 58 -17.19 -8.19 -8.31
N CYS A 59 -17.05 -6.93 -7.99
CA CYS A 59 -18.10 -6.09 -7.42
C CYS A 59 -18.57 -5.07 -8.47
N PHE A 60 -19.81 -5.21 -8.91
CA PHE A 60 -20.41 -4.33 -9.94
C PHE A 60 -20.99 -3.09 -9.27
N LEU A 61 -20.41 -1.94 -9.53
CA LEU A 61 -20.81 -0.65 -8.97
C LEU A 61 -20.87 0.43 -10.03
N ASN A 62 -21.68 1.45 -9.81
CA ASN A 62 -21.74 2.61 -10.70
C ASN A 62 -20.60 3.63 -10.42
N LYS A 63 -19.86 3.45 -9.32
CA LYS A 63 -18.79 4.32 -8.86
C LYS A 63 -17.80 3.57 -7.98
N PRO A 64 -16.52 3.99 -7.93
CA PRO A 64 -15.55 3.40 -7.00
C PRO A 64 -15.95 3.61 -5.53
N PRO A 65 -15.93 2.57 -4.69
CA PRO A 65 -16.39 2.66 -3.29
C PRO A 65 -15.35 3.29 -2.35
N GLY A 66 -14.14 3.51 -2.83
CA GLY A 66 -13.02 3.97 -2.03
C GLY A 66 -11.92 2.91 -1.85
N LEU A 67 -10.69 3.38 -1.63
CA LEU A 67 -9.53 2.50 -1.55
C LEU A 67 -9.53 1.70 -0.25
N GLY A 68 -9.87 2.33 0.88
CA GLY A 68 -9.96 1.65 2.18
C GLY A 68 -10.98 0.50 2.17
N PHE A 69 -12.16 0.73 1.61
CA PHE A 69 -13.18 -0.32 1.42
C PHE A 69 -12.63 -1.46 0.54
N SER A 70 -12.07 -1.14 -0.61
CA SER A 70 -11.59 -2.15 -1.56
C SER A 70 -10.43 -2.98 -0.99
N ARG A 71 -9.47 -2.35 -0.29
CA ARG A 71 -8.37 -3.03 0.39
C ARG A 71 -8.87 -3.96 1.50
N LYS A 72 -9.83 -3.49 2.32
CA LYS A 72 -10.44 -4.35 3.34
C LYS A 72 -11.10 -5.58 2.72
N LYS A 73 -11.91 -5.40 1.67
CA LYS A 73 -12.57 -6.51 0.97
C LYS A 73 -11.59 -7.49 0.36
N ALA A 74 -10.48 -7.01 -0.21
CA ALA A 74 -9.44 -7.88 -0.73
C ALA A 74 -8.78 -8.71 0.38
N ILE A 75 -8.53 -8.12 1.56
CA ILE A 75 -8.00 -8.82 2.74
C ILE A 75 -8.99 -9.87 3.27
N ASP A 76 -10.29 -9.60 3.23
CA ASP A 76 -11.35 -10.52 3.67
C ASP A 76 -11.36 -11.84 2.85
N LEU A 77 -10.72 -11.87 1.67
CA LEU A 77 -10.54 -13.09 0.86
C LEU A 77 -9.43 -14.01 1.37
N CYS A 78 -8.67 -13.60 2.38
CA CYS A 78 -7.53 -14.31 2.91
C CYS A 78 -7.91 -15.69 3.48
N PRO A 79 -7.27 -16.79 3.02
CA PRO A 79 -7.55 -18.12 3.54
C PRO A 79 -7.14 -18.25 5.01
N ALA A 80 -7.80 -19.17 5.73
CA ALA A 80 -7.58 -19.33 7.17
C ALA A 80 -6.14 -19.68 7.52
N ASP A 81 -5.48 -20.45 6.68
CA ASP A 81 -4.15 -21.02 6.87
C ASP A 81 -3.00 -20.14 6.31
N ALA A 82 -3.28 -18.94 5.79
CA ALA A 82 -2.24 -17.97 5.47
C ALA A 82 -1.66 -17.37 6.75
N GLU A 83 -0.33 -17.29 6.81
CA GLU A 83 0.40 -16.72 7.95
C GLU A 83 0.72 -15.26 7.75
N TYR A 84 0.98 -14.86 6.51
CA TYR A 84 1.37 -13.53 6.13
C TYR A 84 0.43 -12.95 5.09
N ILE A 85 0.29 -11.63 5.11
CA ILE A 85 -0.43 -10.87 4.07
C ILE A 85 0.55 -9.87 3.44
N LEU A 86 0.57 -9.87 2.11
CA LEU A 86 1.23 -8.89 1.27
C LEU A 86 0.15 -8.08 0.55
N GLN A 87 -0.09 -6.86 1.00
CA GLN A 87 -0.95 -5.91 0.27
C GLN A 87 -0.14 -5.21 -0.81
N ILE A 88 -0.67 -5.18 -2.03
CA ILE A 88 -0.05 -4.50 -3.18
C ILE A 88 -1.08 -3.77 -4.03
N ASP A 89 -0.57 -2.89 -4.91
CA ASP A 89 -1.35 -2.33 -6.00
C ASP A 89 -1.50 -3.33 -7.17
N ALA A 90 -2.47 -3.11 -8.03
CA ALA A 90 -2.85 -4.06 -9.09
C ALA A 90 -1.96 -4.01 -10.36
N HIS A 91 -0.88 -3.24 -10.34
CA HIS A 91 0.05 -3.03 -11.46
C HIS A 91 1.52 -3.15 -11.04
N MET A 92 1.81 -4.27 -10.36
CA MET A 92 3.14 -4.61 -9.86
C MET A 92 3.82 -5.66 -10.73
N ILE A 93 5.14 -5.63 -10.73
CA ILE A 93 5.99 -6.69 -11.32
C ILE A 93 6.99 -7.11 -10.27
N PHE A 94 7.06 -8.40 -9.96
CA PHE A 94 7.88 -8.94 -8.87
C PHE A 94 9.29 -9.31 -9.30
N GLU A 95 10.24 -9.20 -8.39
CA GLU A 95 11.58 -9.79 -8.55
C GLU A 95 11.60 -11.29 -8.24
N ASN A 96 12.63 -11.97 -8.75
CA ASN A 96 12.84 -13.39 -8.45
C ASN A 96 13.02 -13.63 -6.94
N ASN A 97 12.39 -14.69 -6.43
CA ASN A 97 12.45 -15.12 -5.03
C ASN A 97 11.94 -14.05 -4.03
N TRP A 98 10.99 -13.22 -4.46
CA TRP A 98 10.42 -12.15 -3.65
C TRP A 98 9.78 -12.67 -2.35
N ASP A 99 9.13 -13.83 -2.40
CA ASP A 99 8.46 -14.50 -1.28
C ASP A 99 9.46 -14.92 -0.19
N GLU A 100 10.52 -15.63 -0.56
CA GLU A 100 11.61 -16.00 0.35
C GLU A 100 12.27 -14.76 0.96
N SER A 101 12.48 -13.72 0.14
CA SER A 101 13.08 -12.48 0.57
C SER A 101 12.27 -11.75 1.64
N LEU A 102 10.95 -11.67 1.47
CA LEU A 102 10.06 -11.07 2.47
C LEU A 102 10.00 -11.88 3.76
N ILE A 103 9.90 -13.21 3.65
CA ILE A 103 9.89 -14.11 4.81
C ILE A 103 11.20 -13.99 5.61
N CYS A 104 12.34 -14.04 4.95
CA CYS A 104 13.63 -13.87 5.62
C CYS A 104 13.73 -12.51 6.32
N ALA A 105 13.36 -11.44 5.62
CA ALA A 105 13.43 -10.09 6.17
C ALA A 105 12.52 -9.90 7.39
N ILE A 106 11.26 -10.34 7.33
CA ILE A 106 10.34 -10.17 8.47
C ILE A 106 10.82 -10.98 9.68
N LYS A 107 11.33 -12.20 9.48
CA LYS A 107 11.89 -13.02 10.56
C LYS A 107 13.12 -12.39 11.20
N ASP A 108 13.98 -11.74 10.41
CA ASP A 108 15.14 -11.04 10.97
C ASP A 108 14.72 -9.84 11.81
N ILE A 109 13.71 -9.10 11.37
CA ILE A 109 13.13 -7.99 12.14
C ILE A 109 12.46 -8.52 13.42
N GLU A 110 11.71 -9.60 13.34
CA GLU A 110 10.98 -10.21 14.46
C GLU A 110 11.90 -10.76 15.57
N LYS A 111 13.18 -10.99 15.31
CA LYS A 111 14.17 -11.28 16.37
C LYS A 111 14.31 -10.16 17.41
N GLN A 112 13.96 -8.92 17.00
CA GLN A 112 14.08 -7.73 17.83
C GLN A 112 12.73 -7.07 18.14
N TYR A 113 11.73 -7.25 17.27
CA TYR A 113 10.44 -6.56 17.33
C TYR A 113 9.28 -7.51 17.01
N ASP A 114 8.53 -7.92 18.04
CA ASP A 114 7.43 -8.89 17.90
C ASP A 114 6.29 -8.44 16.96
N LYS A 115 6.04 -7.13 16.90
CA LYS A 115 5.01 -6.52 16.05
C LYS A 115 5.67 -5.71 14.94
N SER A 116 5.79 -6.30 13.75
CA SER A 116 6.55 -5.73 12.65
C SER A 116 5.73 -5.64 11.37
N ILE A 117 5.97 -4.57 10.63
CA ILE A 117 5.44 -4.32 9.29
C ILE A 117 6.61 -3.99 8.37
N ILE A 118 6.68 -4.63 7.22
CA ILE A 118 7.56 -4.22 6.13
C ILE A 118 6.74 -3.38 5.14
N THR A 119 7.28 -2.24 4.75
CA THR A 119 6.74 -1.41 3.67
C THR A 119 7.86 -0.98 2.73
N ILE A 120 7.57 -0.91 1.45
CA ILE A 120 8.56 -0.56 0.44
C ILE A 120 7.95 0.43 -0.56
N ILE A 121 8.62 1.55 -0.78
CA ILE A 121 8.38 2.35 -1.98
C ILE A 121 9.07 1.63 -3.12
N SER A 122 8.29 0.95 -3.93
CA SER A 122 8.78 0.16 -5.06
C SER A 122 9.35 1.07 -6.13
N PRO A 123 10.48 0.72 -6.76
CA PRO A 123 10.97 1.44 -7.92
C PRO A 123 10.01 1.33 -9.09
N ASN A 124 10.12 2.24 -10.03
CA ASN A 124 9.17 2.34 -11.12
C ASN A 124 9.48 1.38 -12.27
N TRP A 125 8.42 0.82 -12.86
CA TRP A 125 8.44 0.35 -14.23
C TRP A 125 7.54 1.21 -15.11
N GLN A 126 7.72 1.14 -16.41
CA GLN A 126 6.92 1.87 -17.40
C GLN A 126 6.73 1.03 -18.66
N ILE A 127 5.77 1.46 -19.50
CA ILE A 127 5.54 0.83 -20.79
C ILE A 127 6.49 1.48 -21.79
N GLY A 128 7.29 0.65 -22.43
CA GLY A 128 8.18 1.03 -23.52
C GLY A 128 7.53 0.82 -24.89
N GLU A 129 8.35 0.91 -25.93
CA GLU A 129 7.94 0.62 -27.30
C GLU A 129 7.40 -0.80 -27.44
N ASN A 130 6.41 -0.97 -28.31
CA ASN A 130 5.73 -2.25 -28.56
C ASN A 130 5.12 -2.90 -27.30
N ASN A 131 4.68 -2.09 -26.32
CA ASN A 131 4.18 -2.53 -25.02
C ASN A 131 5.20 -3.33 -24.19
N SER A 132 6.50 -3.16 -24.44
CA SER A 132 7.54 -3.77 -23.62
C SER A 132 7.53 -3.22 -22.20
N VAL A 133 7.96 -4.04 -21.24
CA VAL A 133 8.17 -3.60 -19.84
C VAL A 133 9.57 -3.02 -19.72
N VAL A 134 9.64 -1.79 -19.23
CA VAL A 134 10.91 -1.09 -18.99
C VAL A 134 11.05 -0.81 -17.51
N VAL A 135 12.08 -1.38 -16.89
CA VAL A 135 12.42 -1.12 -15.49
C VAL A 135 13.67 -0.23 -15.43
N LEU A 136 13.56 0.88 -14.75
CA LEU A 136 14.70 1.78 -14.58
C LEU A 136 15.59 1.31 -13.39
N PRO A 137 16.91 1.21 -13.56
CA PRO A 137 17.73 1.57 -14.74
C PRO A 137 17.98 0.44 -15.76
N PHE A 138 17.34 -0.71 -15.69
CA PHE A 138 17.70 -1.92 -16.46
C PHE A 138 17.25 -1.90 -17.93
N GLY A 139 16.38 -0.98 -18.35
CA GLY A 139 15.81 -0.99 -19.70
C GLY A 139 14.69 -2.01 -19.86
N VAL A 140 14.57 -2.60 -21.05
CA VAL A 140 13.55 -3.60 -21.36
C VAL A 140 13.83 -4.92 -20.62
N VAL A 141 12.84 -5.43 -19.91
CA VAL A 141 12.93 -6.68 -19.16
C VAL A 141 11.75 -7.61 -19.48
N ASP A 142 11.95 -8.90 -19.28
CA ASP A 142 10.85 -9.86 -19.23
C ASP A 142 10.20 -9.79 -17.84
N PRO A 143 8.90 -9.42 -17.75
CA PRO A 143 8.21 -9.31 -16.46
C PRO A 143 8.07 -10.62 -15.70
N LEU A 144 8.30 -11.75 -16.36
CA LEU A 144 8.25 -13.08 -15.78
C LEU A 144 9.66 -13.60 -15.37
N ASN A 145 10.71 -12.82 -15.60
CA ASN A 145 12.08 -13.22 -15.26
C ASN A 145 12.95 -11.99 -14.94
N ILE A 146 12.60 -11.26 -13.89
CA ILE A 146 13.35 -10.08 -13.47
C ILE A 146 14.47 -10.47 -12.53
N LYS A 147 15.71 -10.14 -12.91
CA LYS A 147 16.89 -10.33 -12.08
C LYS A 147 16.92 -9.34 -10.92
N GLU A 148 17.52 -9.75 -9.80
CA GLU A 148 17.65 -8.93 -8.60
C GLU A 148 18.32 -7.58 -8.88
N ASN A 149 17.69 -6.51 -8.41
CA ASN A 149 18.25 -5.15 -8.47
C ASN A 149 19.09 -4.86 -7.22
N LYS A 150 20.40 -4.94 -7.35
CA LYS A 150 21.34 -4.63 -6.26
C LYS A 150 21.67 -3.13 -6.13
N SER A 151 21.23 -2.31 -7.08
CA SER A 151 21.57 -0.88 -7.16
C SER A 151 20.54 0.03 -6.53
N PHE A 152 19.32 -0.45 -6.31
CA PHE A 152 18.23 0.34 -5.73
C PHE A 152 18.10 0.04 -4.24
N PHE A 153 18.11 1.10 -3.44
CA PHE A 153 17.81 1.04 -2.00
C PHE A 153 16.50 1.77 -1.74
N PRO A 154 15.45 1.05 -1.25
CA PRO A 154 14.17 1.65 -0.96
C PRO A 154 14.31 2.83 0.01
N PRO A 155 13.64 3.96 -0.25
CA PRO A 155 13.67 5.11 0.66
C PRO A 155 12.83 4.86 1.92
N ILE A 156 13.13 5.61 2.97
CA ILE A 156 12.29 5.67 4.17
C ILE A 156 11.02 6.46 3.86
N VAL A 157 9.85 5.95 4.26
CA VAL A 157 8.58 6.66 4.16
C VAL A 157 8.42 7.60 5.36
N ALA A 158 8.29 8.90 5.12
CA ALA A 158 8.08 9.90 6.16
C ALA A 158 7.05 10.94 5.72
N TYR A 159 6.54 11.73 6.68
CA TYR A 159 5.65 12.84 6.35
C TYR A 159 6.43 13.98 5.71
N ASN A 160 5.85 14.55 4.67
CA ASN A 160 6.36 15.75 4.02
C ASN A 160 6.16 16.98 4.93
N SER A 161 6.77 18.13 4.59
CA SER A 161 6.54 19.35 5.34
C SER A 161 5.06 19.76 5.31
N ILE A 162 4.65 20.55 6.30
CA ILE A 162 3.28 21.09 6.37
C ILE A 162 2.97 21.92 5.10
N GLU A 163 3.92 22.75 4.66
CA GLU A 163 3.78 23.60 3.47
C GLU A 163 3.53 22.76 2.20
N ASN A 164 4.21 21.65 2.05
CA ASN A 164 4.04 20.74 0.93
C ASN A 164 2.74 19.92 1.03
N SER A 165 2.35 19.52 2.26
CA SER A 165 1.15 18.72 2.50
C SER A 165 -0.15 19.50 2.33
N ILE A 166 -0.12 20.81 2.54
CA ILE A 166 -1.32 21.67 2.58
C ILE A 166 -2.10 21.70 1.24
N ASN A 167 -1.39 21.55 0.13
CA ASN A 167 -2.00 21.54 -1.21
C ASN A 167 -2.75 20.23 -1.52
N HIS A 168 -2.63 19.22 -0.68
CA HIS A 168 -3.23 17.90 -0.84
C HIS A 168 -4.42 17.63 0.09
N SER A 169 -4.72 18.55 1.00
CA SER A 169 -5.78 18.43 2.01
C SER A 169 -5.63 17.25 2.98
N TYR A 170 -4.48 16.59 2.99
CA TYR A 170 -4.10 15.53 3.94
C TYR A 170 -2.59 15.50 4.18
N PRO A 171 -2.12 14.97 5.34
CA PRO A 171 -0.69 14.81 5.61
C PRO A 171 -0.06 13.86 4.58
N GLN A 172 0.75 14.43 3.70
CA GLN A 172 1.34 13.69 2.59
C GLN A 172 2.61 12.96 3.03
N THR A 173 2.77 11.70 2.61
CA THR A 173 3.98 10.92 2.85
C THR A 173 4.83 10.79 1.59
N TRP A 174 6.14 10.80 1.76
CA TRP A 174 7.12 10.70 0.67
C TRP A 174 8.26 9.77 1.06
N GLY A 175 8.97 9.31 0.06
CA GLY A 175 10.22 8.58 0.25
C GLY A 175 11.41 9.51 0.35
N TYR A 176 12.19 9.36 1.42
CA TYR A 176 13.44 10.10 1.63
C TYR A 176 14.62 9.15 1.50
N ALA A 177 15.62 9.57 0.71
CA ALA A 177 16.87 8.84 0.65
C ALA A 177 17.50 8.73 2.04
N SER A 178 18.07 7.58 2.36
CA SER A 178 18.71 7.32 3.64
C SER A 178 20.06 6.65 3.41
N ASP A 179 20.98 6.88 4.33
CA ASP A 179 22.22 6.12 4.40
C ASP A 179 21.94 4.74 5.00
N TRP A 180 21.95 3.74 4.15
CA TRP A 180 21.77 2.36 4.56
C TRP A 180 22.97 1.79 5.30
N SER A 181 24.18 2.34 5.08
CA SER A 181 25.41 1.80 5.67
C SER A 181 25.45 0.26 5.60
N ASN A 182 25.45 -0.39 6.76
CA ASN A 182 25.39 -1.85 6.88
C ASN A 182 24.03 -2.38 7.36
N ASN A 183 22.98 -1.52 7.44
CA ASN A 183 21.67 -1.93 7.90
C ASN A 183 20.95 -2.78 6.85
N LEU A 184 20.29 -3.84 7.28
CA LEU A 184 19.41 -4.68 6.44
C LEU A 184 17.98 -4.17 6.41
N PHE A 185 17.55 -3.47 7.44
CA PHE A 185 16.24 -2.81 7.56
C PHE A 185 16.36 -1.51 8.36
N MET A 186 15.44 -0.59 8.12
CA MET A 186 15.39 0.72 8.79
C MET A 186 13.96 1.07 9.17
N GLU A 187 13.77 1.61 10.38
CA GLU A 187 12.46 2.06 10.84
C GLU A 187 11.98 3.26 10.00
N THR A 188 10.72 3.24 9.61
CA THR A 188 10.07 4.25 8.78
C THR A 188 8.82 4.80 9.49
N LYS A 189 8.39 6.01 9.11
CA LYS A 189 7.36 6.77 9.85
C LYS A 189 5.94 6.58 9.31
N SER A 190 5.82 6.00 8.14
CA SER A 190 4.55 5.71 7.50
C SER A 190 4.68 4.49 6.60
N ILE A 191 3.61 4.10 5.94
CA ILE A 191 3.61 3.02 4.95
C ILE A 191 3.53 3.57 3.53
N SER A 192 3.90 2.74 2.56
CA SER A 192 3.57 2.90 1.15
C SER A 192 2.48 1.91 0.78
N GLY A 193 1.39 2.40 0.22
CA GLY A 193 0.24 1.57 -0.14
C GLY A 193 0.52 0.59 -1.25
N CYS A 194 1.57 0.83 -2.05
CA CYS A 194 1.92 -0.07 -3.15
C CYS A 194 2.55 -1.39 -2.68
N LEU A 195 3.10 -1.44 -1.45
CA LEU A 195 3.63 -2.68 -0.87
C LEU A 195 3.68 -2.59 0.66
N THR A 196 2.86 -3.41 1.32
CA THR A 196 2.85 -3.56 2.77
C THR A 196 2.74 -5.04 3.13
N PHE A 197 3.70 -5.54 3.91
CA PHE A 197 3.80 -6.96 4.30
C PHE A 197 3.92 -7.12 5.81
N SER A 198 3.13 -8.04 6.36
CA SER A 198 3.19 -8.39 7.79
C SER A 198 2.50 -9.72 8.05
N ARG A 199 2.54 -10.17 9.30
CA ARG A 199 1.71 -11.29 9.73
C ARG A 199 0.23 -10.98 9.55
N LYS A 200 -0.56 -11.98 9.18
CA LYS A 200 -2.03 -11.87 9.03
C LYS A 200 -2.70 -11.20 10.23
N LYS A 201 -2.24 -11.53 11.46
CA LYS A 201 -2.74 -10.95 12.71
C LYS A 201 -2.73 -9.42 12.69
N MET A 202 -1.70 -8.81 12.10
CA MET A 202 -1.60 -7.34 12.01
C MET A 202 -2.79 -6.77 11.23
N PHE A 203 -3.12 -7.31 10.06
CA PHE A 203 -4.24 -6.86 9.24
C PHE A 203 -5.62 -7.14 9.86
N GLN A 204 -5.71 -8.12 10.74
CA GLN A 204 -6.92 -8.39 11.53
C GLN A 204 -7.07 -7.39 12.69
N GLU A 205 -5.97 -6.99 13.33
CA GLU A 205 -5.94 -6.00 14.40
C GLU A 205 -6.10 -4.58 13.87
N ILE A 206 -5.53 -4.30 12.68
CA ILE A 206 -5.53 -2.98 12.03
C ILE A 206 -6.27 -3.09 10.70
N GLU A 207 -7.59 -3.11 10.75
CA GLU A 207 -8.38 -3.12 9.50
C GLU A 207 -8.25 -1.78 8.76
N HIS A 208 -8.33 -1.80 7.42
CA HIS A 208 -8.47 -0.57 6.64
C HIS A 208 -9.76 0.15 7.01
N ASP A 209 -9.70 1.47 7.10
CA ASP A 209 -10.89 2.30 7.32
C ASP A 209 -11.66 2.43 6.01
N GLU A 210 -12.82 1.79 5.94
CA GLU A 210 -13.68 1.74 4.74
C GLU A 210 -14.17 3.12 4.30
N ARG A 211 -14.08 4.12 5.17
CA ARG A 211 -14.45 5.51 4.89
C ARG A 211 -13.35 6.30 4.19
N CYS A 212 -12.12 5.77 4.17
CA CYS A 212 -10.99 6.39 3.48
C CYS A 212 -11.06 6.10 1.98
N HIS A 213 -11.28 7.15 1.17
CA HIS A 213 -11.41 7.00 -0.28
C HIS A 213 -10.06 6.99 -0.99
N TRP A 214 -9.22 8.01 -0.82
CA TRP A 214 -7.94 8.14 -1.50
C TRP A 214 -6.95 9.04 -0.72
N GLY A 215 -5.66 8.68 -0.77
CA GLY A 215 -4.55 9.60 -0.49
C GLY A 215 -4.12 9.73 0.96
N ALA A 216 -4.94 9.34 1.93
CA ALA A 216 -4.56 9.44 3.34
C ALA A 216 -4.78 8.14 4.12
N ASP A 217 -5.28 7.12 3.47
CA ASP A 217 -5.46 5.80 4.07
C ASP A 217 -4.13 5.21 4.55
N GLU A 218 -3.03 5.45 3.84
CA GLU A 218 -1.68 5.03 4.22
C GLU A 218 -1.23 5.62 5.55
N GLY A 219 -1.33 6.94 5.69
CA GLY A 219 -0.96 7.64 6.92
C GLY A 219 -1.83 7.24 8.12
N VAL A 220 -3.15 7.12 7.91
CA VAL A 220 -4.10 6.66 8.93
C VAL A 220 -3.80 5.22 9.36
N PHE A 221 -3.54 4.34 8.39
CA PHE A 221 -3.19 2.95 8.67
C PHE A 221 -1.89 2.86 9.47
N ALA A 222 -0.84 3.57 9.04
CA ALA A 222 0.45 3.62 9.71
C ALA A 222 0.34 4.13 11.15
N MET A 223 -0.37 5.24 11.36
CA MET A 223 -0.61 5.81 12.70
C MET A 223 -1.33 4.82 13.62
N ARG A 224 -2.37 4.17 13.11
CA ARG A 224 -3.15 3.21 13.90
C ARG A 224 -2.35 1.95 14.24
N ALA A 225 -1.49 1.49 13.34
CA ALA A 225 -0.58 0.38 13.58
C ALA A 225 0.50 0.76 14.61
N TRP A 226 1.16 1.88 14.40
CA TRP A 226 2.24 2.34 15.29
C TRP A 226 1.75 2.59 16.72
N THR A 227 0.58 3.25 16.88
CA THR A 227 -0.01 3.52 18.21
C THR A 227 -0.47 2.25 18.95
N ARG A 228 -0.53 1.09 18.24
CA ARG A 228 -0.79 -0.23 18.83
C ARG A 228 0.48 -1.07 19.00
N GLY A 229 1.63 -0.43 18.87
CA GLY A 229 2.94 -1.02 19.13
C GLY A 229 3.58 -1.73 17.95
N TYR A 230 3.01 -1.63 16.75
CA TYR A 230 3.70 -2.10 15.55
C TYR A 230 4.84 -1.17 15.17
N LYS A 231 5.97 -1.75 14.78
CA LYS A 231 7.10 -1.05 14.20
C LYS A 231 7.08 -1.22 12.70
N ILE A 232 7.32 -0.15 11.95
CA ILE A 232 7.25 -0.13 10.50
C ILE A 232 8.66 0.00 9.95
N PHE A 233 9.04 -0.91 9.06
CA PHE A 233 10.38 -0.96 8.49
C PHE A 233 10.35 -0.96 6.98
N THR A 234 11.35 -0.35 6.37
CA THR A 234 11.75 -0.65 5.00
C THR A 234 12.98 -1.56 5.01
N ILE A 235 13.14 -2.39 3.98
CA ILE A 235 14.25 -3.36 3.89
C ILE A 235 15.17 -3.01 2.73
N ARG A 236 16.46 -3.37 2.85
CA ARG A 236 17.50 -3.12 1.85
C ARG A 236 17.38 -4.11 0.68
N LYS A 237 16.16 -4.25 0.14
CA LYS A 237 15.90 -5.12 -1.00
C LYS A 237 14.71 -4.65 -1.81
N THR A 238 14.83 -4.68 -3.13
CA THR A 238 13.68 -4.55 -4.02
C THR A 238 12.91 -5.86 -4.02
N ILE A 239 11.59 -5.78 -3.93
CA ILE A 239 10.67 -6.93 -3.95
C ILE A 239 9.85 -6.91 -5.24
N ALA A 240 9.41 -5.73 -5.62
CA ALA A 240 8.60 -5.52 -6.82
C ALA A 240 8.78 -4.11 -7.36
N TYR A 241 8.36 -3.91 -8.60
CA TYR A 241 8.34 -2.64 -9.31
C TYR A 241 6.88 -2.19 -9.48
N HIS A 242 6.63 -0.91 -9.36
CA HIS A 242 5.32 -0.30 -9.43
C HIS A 242 5.15 0.54 -10.68
N LEU A 243 4.02 0.42 -11.40
CA LEU A 243 3.72 1.31 -12.53
C LEU A 243 3.31 2.69 -11.98
N ASN A 244 4.25 3.62 -12.01
CA ASN A 244 4.00 4.98 -11.57
C ASN A 244 3.85 5.90 -12.79
N LYS A 245 2.73 6.67 -12.83
CA LYS A 245 2.53 7.78 -13.78
C LYS A 245 2.45 7.43 -15.27
N ASP A 246 1.76 6.37 -15.66
CA ASP A 246 1.29 6.33 -17.05
C ASP A 246 -0.09 6.97 -17.16
N LYS A 247 -0.12 8.26 -17.51
CA LYS A 247 -1.37 9.05 -17.65
C LYS A 247 -2.33 8.46 -18.69
N ASN A 248 -1.81 7.69 -19.65
CA ASN A 248 -2.61 7.09 -20.72
C ASN A 248 -3.35 5.83 -20.28
N TYR A 249 -2.89 5.18 -19.20
CA TYR A 249 -3.39 3.89 -18.74
C TYR A 249 -4.15 3.94 -17.41
N ARG A 250 -4.00 5.01 -16.63
CA ARG A 250 -4.72 5.19 -15.36
C ARG A 250 -6.02 5.96 -15.57
N LYS A 251 -7.10 5.24 -15.83
CA LYS A 251 -8.45 5.83 -15.90
C LYS A 251 -8.99 6.20 -14.52
N ILE A 252 -8.58 5.52 -13.48
CA ILE A 252 -9.14 5.67 -12.14
C ILE A 252 -8.99 7.10 -11.58
N GLU A 253 -7.87 7.78 -11.83
CA GLU A 253 -7.70 9.18 -11.38
C GLU A 253 -8.66 10.14 -12.08
N LYS A 254 -8.99 9.87 -13.34
CA LYS A 254 -9.99 10.64 -14.08
C LYS A 254 -11.38 10.36 -13.53
N ASP A 255 -11.70 9.08 -13.30
CA ASP A 255 -12.98 8.67 -12.77
C ASP A 255 -13.23 9.23 -11.37
N TRP A 256 -12.22 9.24 -10.52
CA TRP A 256 -12.28 9.87 -9.21
C TRP A 256 -12.52 11.36 -9.31
N ARG A 257 -11.84 12.08 -10.22
CA ARG A 257 -12.03 13.51 -10.46
C ARG A 257 -13.41 13.82 -11.04
N ASP A 258 -13.84 13.07 -12.04
CA ASP A 258 -15.15 13.24 -12.66
C ASP A 258 -16.28 12.93 -11.65
N HIS A 259 -16.05 11.91 -10.80
CA HIS A 259 -16.98 11.55 -9.76
C HIS A 259 -17.03 12.56 -8.60
N LEU A 260 -15.89 13.18 -8.27
CA LEU A 260 -15.76 14.24 -7.27
C LEU A 260 -16.53 15.52 -7.68
N ASN A 261 -16.66 15.77 -8.98
CA ASN A 261 -17.44 16.89 -9.49
C ASN A 261 -18.95 16.66 -9.46
N LEU A 262 -19.40 15.39 -9.32
CA LEU A 262 -20.82 14.98 -9.32
C LEU A 262 -21.42 14.80 -7.94
N LEU A 263 -20.63 14.76 -6.88
CA LEU A 263 -21.08 14.64 -5.49
C LEU A 263 -20.43 15.75 -4.68
N ASP A 264 -21.15 16.26 -3.68
CA ASP A 264 -20.56 17.10 -2.61
C ASP A 264 -19.24 16.47 -2.17
N ASN A 265 -18.17 17.04 -2.65
CA ASN A 265 -16.76 16.67 -2.62
C ASN A 265 -16.45 15.51 -1.64
N PRO A 266 -16.26 14.24 -2.09
CA PRO A 266 -15.93 13.13 -1.19
C PRO A 266 -14.60 13.31 -0.47
N PHE A 267 -13.71 14.24 -0.90
CA PHE A 267 -12.62 14.72 -0.09
C PHE A 267 -13.11 15.35 1.21
N ASN A 268 -14.27 16.02 1.24
CA ASN A 268 -14.79 16.57 2.48
C ASN A 268 -15.14 15.47 3.48
N PHE A 269 -15.76 14.38 3.04
CA PHE A 269 -16.05 13.26 3.93
C PHE A 269 -14.76 12.58 4.42
N THR A 270 -13.87 12.26 3.52
CA THR A 270 -12.55 11.67 3.84
C THR A 270 -11.74 12.65 4.69
N TYR A 271 -11.75 13.93 4.37
CA TYR A 271 -11.07 14.99 5.12
C TYR A 271 -11.48 15.01 6.60
N HIS A 272 -12.76 15.10 6.89
CA HIS A 272 -13.25 15.14 8.27
C HIS A 272 -12.93 13.85 9.05
N THR A 273 -13.08 12.70 8.40
CA THR A 273 -12.72 11.40 8.99
C THR A 273 -11.23 11.36 9.36
N ILE A 274 -10.36 11.67 8.42
CA ILE A 274 -8.90 11.63 8.59
C ILE A 274 -8.46 12.65 9.64
N LYS A 275 -8.97 13.87 9.57
CA LYS A 275 -8.72 14.92 10.57
C LYS A 275 -9.09 14.46 11.96
N ASN A 276 -10.30 13.90 12.16
CA ASN A 276 -10.74 13.41 13.45
C ASN A 276 -9.83 12.28 13.98
N ILE A 277 -9.37 11.39 13.12
CA ILE A 277 -8.45 10.32 13.49
C ILE A 277 -7.10 10.89 13.94
N PHE A 278 -6.47 11.77 13.16
CA PHE A 278 -5.16 12.36 13.49
C PHE A 278 -5.21 13.32 14.69
N LEU A 279 -6.35 13.96 14.94
CA LEU A 279 -6.54 14.83 16.11
C LEU A 279 -7.03 14.09 17.36
N GLY A 280 -7.20 12.75 17.30
CA GLY A 280 -7.67 11.95 18.42
C GLY A 280 -9.13 12.19 18.81
N LYS A 281 -9.94 12.71 17.89
CA LYS A 281 -11.38 12.94 18.06
C LYS A 281 -12.23 11.73 17.61
N GLU A 282 -11.62 10.80 16.89
CA GLU A 282 -12.26 9.54 16.47
C GLU A 282 -12.41 8.59 17.67
N THR A 283 -13.46 7.78 17.65
CA THR A 283 -13.76 6.75 18.66
C THR A 283 -13.94 5.38 18.00
N GLY A 284 -13.88 4.31 18.78
CA GLY A 284 -14.10 2.94 18.30
C GLY A 284 -12.91 2.35 17.56
N LYS A 285 -13.18 1.42 16.64
CA LYS A 285 -12.13 0.57 16.02
C LYS A 285 -11.09 1.32 15.19
N TYR A 286 -11.44 2.50 14.66
CA TYR A 286 -10.57 3.30 13.82
C TYR A 286 -9.77 4.37 14.57
N ALA A 287 -10.03 4.56 15.86
CA ALA A 287 -9.31 5.50 16.71
C ALA A 287 -7.89 5.01 17.05
N ALA A 288 -7.01 5.93 17.46
CA ALA A 288 -5.82 5.57 18.25
C ALA A 288 -6.26 5.02 19.61
N PRO A 289 -5.47 4.15 20.26
CA PRO A 289 -5.80 3.59 21.59
C PRO A 289 -6.04 4.66 22.65
N ASN A 290 -5.25 5.71 22.61
CA ASN A 290 -5.35 6.88 23.49
C ASN A 290 -4.59 8.08 22.92
N ILE A 291 -4.84 9.25 23.48
CA ILE A 291 -4.25 10.51 23.02
C ILE A 291 -2.73 10.58 23.23
N ASP A 292 -2.20 9.92 24.27
CA ASP A 292 -0.75 9.94 24.56
C ASP A 292 0.03 9.13 23.51
N SER A 293 -0.52 8.00 23.04
CA SER A 293 0.09 7.24 21.95
C SER A 293 0.11 8.04 20.65
N LEU A 294 -0.94 8.83 20.40
CA LEU A 294 -1.02 9.71 19.24
C LEU A 294 0.01 10.85 19.31
N LYS A 295 0.18 11.49 20.47
CA LYS A 295 1.23 12.50 20.68
C LYS A 295 2.62 11.93 20.43
N LYS A 296 2.92 10.75 20.98
CA LYS A 296 4.20 10.05 20.74
C LYS A 296 4.42 9.74 19.25
N TYR A 297 3.35 9.39 18.52
CA TYR A 297 3.44 9.19 17.08
C TYR A 297 3.74 10.50 16.33
N GLN A 298 3.13 11.62 16.71
CA GLN A 298 3.42 12.93 16.13
C GLN A 298 4.89 13.31 16.35
N GLU A 299 5.40 13.12 17.57
CA GLU A 299 6.82 13.36 17.91
C GLU A 299 7.75 12.47 17.08
N PHE A 300 7.44 11.17 17.00
CA PHE A 300 8.19 10.22 16.17
C PHE A 300 8.21 10.62 14.69
N CYS A 301 7.08 11.08 14.15
CA CYS A 301 6.98 11.54 12.77
C CYS A 301 7.64 12.89 12.53
N ASN A 302 7.88 13.68 13.57
CA ASN A 302 8.25 15.10 13.49
C ASN A 302 7.25 15.88 12.62
N PHE A 303 5.94 15.64 12.84
CA PHE A 303 4.86 16.28 12.08
C PHE A 303 3.72 16.68 13.03
N ASP A 304 3.44 17.97 13.09
CA ASP A 304 2.37 18.53 13.92
C ASP A 304 1.04 18.50 13.17
N PHE A 305 0.23 17.48 13.42
CA PHE A 305 -1.08 17.33 12.80
C PHE A 305 -2.06 18.42 13.23
N ASN A 306 -1.98 18.94 14.46
CA ASN A 306 -2.85 20.03 14.90
C ASN A 306 -2.57 21.29 14.08
N LYS A 307 -1.31 21.72 14.01
CA LYS A 307 -0.91 22.87 13.20
C LYS A 307 -1.28 22.71 11.73
N PHE A 308 -1.10 21.50 11.16
CA PHE A 308 -1.47 21.22 9.79
C PHE A 308 -2.97 21.47 9.53
N TYR A 309 -3.85 20.90 10.36
CA TYR A 309 -5.29 21.04 10.20
C TYR A 309 -5.80 22.44 10.56
N ASP A 310 -5.20 23.13 11.53
CA ASP A 310 -5.53 24.52 11.85
C ASP A 310 -5.27 25.45 10.64
N ILE A 311 -4.14 25.27 9.95
CA ILE A 311 -3.83 26.06 8.74
C ILE A 311 -4.79 25.72 7.60
N LEU A 312 -5.12 24.43 7.45
CA LEU A 312 -6.00 23.99 6.37
C LEU A 312 -7.44 24.47 6.57
N ASP A 313 -7.94 24.50 7.82
CA ASP A 313 -9.26 25.04 8.15
C ASP A 313 -9.38 26.56 7.88
N LEU A 314 -8.27 27.31 7.98
CA LEU A 314 -8.26 28.74 7.66
C LEU A 314 -8.31 29.03 6.15
N ARG A 315 -8.06 28.03 5.30
CA ARG A 315 -8.06 28.16 3.85
C ARG A 315 -9.38 27.72 3.19
N ASN A 316 -10.19 26.94 3.92
CA ASN A 316 -11.52 26.47 3.49
C ASN A 316 -12.63 27.31 4.11
#